data_670e10241ad331fba57dab40e60e043d
#
_entry.id   670e10241ad331fba57dab40e60e043d
#
_cell.length_a   1.000
_cell.length_b   1.000
_cell.length_c   1.000
_cell.angle_alpha   90.00
_cell.angle_beta   90.00
_cell.angle_gamma   90.00
#
_symmetry.space_group_name_H-M   'P 1'
#
loop_
_entity.id
_entity.type
_entity.pdbx_description
1 polymer ?
#
loop_
_entity_poly.entity_id
_entity_poly.type
_entity_poly.pdbx_seq_one_letter_code
_entity_poly.pdbx_strand_id
1 'polypeptide(L)'
;ESHGETTARAEDSTLSDDELQELHRAMGLLVDIRVFEDRVRCVQRDYILPKLLGDTDRAHALCDSLNEAMDVSLHAYDAMQPRITQFVLNKLSKKCAEPLRHVRASHAQYRTRLPTDAPSAFVEQILRPLHQVWGSDEAPIRQLPTELVTSWMNHILDGTLARYSSAVDTITRNLESLRRLKRGTLGLAADDAATADQAVYLQLATDIEALAAHIEAWADKTGLPLTLSSPAWKALREAARRT
;
A
#
# COMPACT_ATOMS: atom_id res chain seq x y z
N GLU A 1 15.02 -38.52 14.21
CA GLU A 1 13.58 -38.27 14.12
C GLU A 1 13.35 -36.85 13.62
N SER A 2 12.80 -36.78 12.44
CA SER A 2 12.72 -35.66 11.53
C SER A 2 11.82 -34.54 12.09
N HIS A 3 12.43 -33.40 12.40
CA HIS A 3 11.73 -32.15 12.49
C HIS A 3 11.41 -31.67 11.07
N GLY A 4 10.24 -32.06 10.59
CA GLY A 4 9.61 -31.43 9.44
C GLY A 4 9.21 -30.01 9.81
N GLU A 5 10.13 -29.06 9.68
CA GLU A 5 9.79 -27.64 9.63
C GLU A 5 8.93 -27.40 8.41
N THR A 6 7.65 -27.25 8.66
CA THR A 6 6.71 -26.71 7.69
C THR A 6 7.10 -25.24 7.48
N THR A 7 8.02 -25.02 6.56
CA THR A 7 8.24 -23.70 5.93
C THR A 7 6.96 -23.37 5.18
N ALA A 8 5.95 -22.88 5.91
CA ALA A 8 4.74 -22.36 5.32
C ALA A 8 5.13 -21.19 4.42
N ARG A 9 5.07 -21.44 3.15
CA ARG A 9 5.21 -20.59 1.96
C ARG A 9 5.10 -19.08 2.24
N ALA A 10 6.26 -18.45 2.37
CA ALA A 10 6.44 -16.99 2.33
C ALA A 10 6.16 -16.40 0.93
N GLU A 11 5.65 -17.19 -0.01
CA GLU A 11 5.54 -16.85 -1.43
C GLU A 11 4.26 -16.07 -1.79
N ASP A 12 3.29 -15.99 -0.90
CA ASP A 12 1.91 -15.59 -1.27
C ASP A 12 1.67 -14.07 -1.33
N SER A 13 2.53 -13.25 -0.73
CA SER A 13 2.38 -11.77 -0.73
C SER A 13 3.22 -11.05 -1.77
N THR A 14 4.08 -11.78 -2.49
CA THR A 14 4.88 -11.21 -3.57
C THR A 14 4.05 -11.09 -4.84
N LEU A 15 4.31 -10.03 -5.61
CA LEU A 15 3.86 -9.96 -6.98
C LEU A 15 4.63 -11.01 -7.79
N SER A 16 3.93 -11.78 -8.59
CA SER A 16 4.58 -12.60 -9.61
C SER A 16 5.22 -11.71 -10.68
N ASP A 17 6.17 -12.24 -11.44
CA ASP A 17 6.83 -11.49 -12.52
C ASP A 17 5.79 -10.99 -13.54
N ASP A 18 4.77 -11.79 -13.86
CA ASP A 18 3.67 -11.40 -14.75
C ASP A 18 2.85 -10.26 -14.16
N GLU A 19 2.50 -10.33 -12.88
CA GLU A 19 1.75 -9.27 -12.19
C GLU A 19 2.54 -7.96 -12.11
N LEU A 20 3.84 -8.04 -11.84
CA LEU A 20 4.73 -6.90 -11.81
C LEU A 20 4.86 -6.27 -13.19
N GLN A 21 5.02 -7.09 -14.24
CA GLN A 21 5.09 -6.60 -15.61
C GLN A 21 3.78 -5.95 -16.07
N GLU A 22 2.64 -6.50 -15.68
CA GLU A 22 1.33 -5.92 -15.98
C GLU A 22 1.16 -4.55 -15.31
N LEU A 23 1.57 -4.40 -14.05
CA LEU A 23 1.58 -3.13 -13.32
C LEU A 23 2.53 -2.13 -13.99
N HIS A 24 3.73 -2.55 -14.36
CA HIS A 24 4.70 -1.71 -15.04
C HIS A 24 4.20 -1.23 -16.40
N ARG A 25 3.55 -2.10 -17.18
CA ARG A 25 2.91 -1.69 -18.47
C ARG A 25 1.80 -0.68 -18.25
N ALA A 26 0.95 -0.88 -17.27
CA ALA A 26 -0.14 0.04 -16.96
C ALA A 26 0.38 1.42 -16.54
N MET A 27 1.38 1.47 -15.67
CA MET A 27 2.02 2.72 -15.24
C MET A 27 2.84 3.36 -16.36
N GLY A 28 3.56 2.55 -17.17
CA GLY A 28 4.32 3.01 -18.33
C GLY A 28 3.43 3.74 -19.33
N LEU A 29 2.21 3.24 -19.57
CA LEU A 29 1.26 3.91 -20.44
C LEU A 29 0.91 5.33 -19.94
N LEU A 30 0.76 5.53 -18.63
CA LEU A 30 0.54 6.87 -18.06
C LEU A 30 1.75 7.78 -18.26
N VAL A 31 2.96 7.23 -18.14
CA VAL A 31 4.21 7.97 -18.41
C VAL A 31 4.31 8.36 -19.87
N ASP A 32 4.07 7.42 -20.78
CA ASP A 32 4.19 7.66 -22.23
C ASP A 32 3.23 8.75 -22.73
N ILE A 33 1.98 8.73 -22.24
CA ILE A 33 0.98 9.74 -22.60
C ILE A 33 1.43 11.12 -22.11
N ARG A 34 1.92 11.22 -20.88
CA ARG A 34 2.40 12.47 -20.31
C ARG A 34 3.62 13.03 -21.07
N VAL A 35 4.57 12.17 -21.38
CA VAL A 35 5.73 12.55 -22.19
C VAL A 35 5.31 13.03 -23.57
N PHE A 36 4.30 12.38 -24.16
CA PHE A 36 3.73 12.82 -25.45
C PHE A 36 3.13 14.22 -25.35
N GLU A 37 2.29 14.50 -24.33
CA GLU A 37 1.71 15.83 -24.11
C GLU A 37 2.77 16.91 -23.96
N ASP A 38 3.78 16.68 -23.11
CA ASP A 38 4.83 17.64 -22.88
C ASP A 38 5.62 17.94 -24.18
N ARG A 39 5.90 16.91 -24.99
CA ARG A 39 6.57 17.07 -26.27
C ARG A 39 5.73 17.86 -27.27
N VAL A 40 4.43 17.59 -27.36
CA VAL A 40 3.54 18.34 -28.28
C VAL A 40 3.48 19.81 -27.85
N ARG A 41 3.34 20.11 -26.56
CA ARG A 41 3.37 21.48 -26.03
C ARG A 41 4.70 22.18 -26.31
N CYS A 42 5.83 21.49 -26.19
CA CYS A 42 7.14 22.04 -26.53
C CYS A 42 7.22 22.37 -28.04
N VAL A 43 6.76 21.46 -28.91
CA VAL A 43 6.77 21.69 -30.37
C VAL A 43 5.90 22.90 -30.75
N GLN A 44 4.71 23.02 -30.16
CA GLN A 44 3.86 24.19 -30.35
C GLN A 44 4.56 25.49 -29.95
N ARG A 45 5.12 25.54 -28.74
CA ARG A 45 5.74 26.76 -28.19
C ARG A 45 7.01 27.14 -28.90
N ASP A 46 7.90 26.16 -29.14
CA ASP A 46 9.29 26.43 -29.52
C ASP A 46 9.49 26.43 -31.05
N TYR A 47 8.62 25.78 -31.81
CA TYR A 47 8.79 25.65 -33.26
C TYR A 47 7.61 26.22 -34.08
N ILE A 48 6.37 26.05 -33.67
CA ILE A 48 5.22 26.46 -34.45
C ILE A 48 4.92 27.92 -34.23
N LEU A 49 4.72 28.36 -33.03
CA LEU A 49 4.39 29.76 -32.69
C LEU A 49 5.42 30.76 -33.23
N PRO A 50 6.74 30.57 -33.06
CA PRO A 50 7.73 31.54 -33.55
C PRO A 50 7.72 31.68 -35.08
N LYS A 51 7.42 30.61 -35.81
CA LYS A 51 7.38 30.63 -37.31
C LYS A 51 6.13 31.28 -37.85
N LEU A 52 5.07 31.39 -37.06
CA LEU A 52 3.79 31.95 -37.46
C LEU A 52 3.60 33.42 -37.05
N LEU A 53 4.57 34.00 -36.32
CA LEU A 53 4.50 35.38 -35.83
C LEU A 53 4.42 36.45 -36.96
N GLY A 54 4.62 36.06 -38.24
CA GLY A 54 4.48 36.93 -39.41
C GLY A 54 3.09 36.95 -40.05
N ASP A 55 2.22 35.97 -39.73
CA ASP A 55 0.86 35.85 -40.27
C ASP A 55 -0.08 35.44 -39.10
N THR A 56 -0.60 36.47 -38.43
CA THR A 56 -1.38 36.32 -37.21
C THR A 56 -2.66 35.49 -37.38
N ASP A 57 -3.38 35.63 -38.49
CA ASP A 57 -4.65 34.95 -38.73
C ASP A 57 -4.42 33.45 -39.00
N ARG A 58 -3.39 33.13 -39.76
CA ARG A 58 -3.01 31.74 -40.02
C ARG A 58 -2.40 31.05 -38.81
N ALA A 59 -1.67 31.81 -38.00
CA ALA A 59 -1.13 31.35 -36.73
C ALA A 59 -2.25 30.95 -35.77
N HIS A 60 -3.25 31.78 -35.60
CA HIS A 60 -4.40 31.48 -34.73
C HIS A 60 -5.16 30.23 -35.23
N ALA A 61 -5.53 30.19 -36.52
CA ALA A 61 -6.24 29.03 -37.06
C ALA A 61 -5.49 27.70 -36.90
N LEU A 62 -4.16 27.71 -37.04
CA LEU A 62 -3.35 26.51 -36.86
C LEU A 62 -3.21 26.12 -35.37
N CYS A 63 -3.04 27.11 -34.49
CA CYS A 63 -3.04 26.87 -33.04
C CYS A 63 -4.36 26.30 -32.56
N ASP A 64 -5.49 26.82 -33.06
CA ASP A 64 -6.82 26.33 -32.68
C ASP A 64 -7.02 24.87 -33.15
N SER A 65 -6.61 24.54 -34.41
CA SER A 65 -6.68 23.17 -34.91
C SER A 65 -5.78 22.19 -34.16
N LEU A 66 -4.58 22.64 -33.74
CA LEU A 66 -3.68 21.84 -32.89
C LEU A 66 -4.22 21.64 -31.48
N ASN A 67 -4.79 22.68 -30.90
CA ASN A 67 -5.42 22.59 -29.58
C ASN A 67 -6.61 21.62 -29.64
N GLU A 68 -7.47 21.71 -30.66
CA GLU A 68 -8.58 20.79 -30.85
C GLU A 68 -8.12 19.33 -31.01
N ALA A 69 -7.07 19.07 -31.80
CA ALA A 69 -6.50 17.73 -31.92
C ALA A 69 -5.88 17.22 -30.62
N MET A 70 -5.25 18.12 -29.83
CA MET A 70 -4.72 17.78 -28.51
C MET A 70 -5.85 17.50 -27.52
N ASP A 71 -6.91 18.30 -27.51
CA ASP A 71 -8.04 18.12 -26.61
C ASP A 71 -8.69 16.75 -26.79
N VAL A 72 -8.81 16.27 -28.02
CA VAL A 72 -9.30 14.90 -28.29
C VAL A 72 -8.38 13.84 -27.65
N SER A 73 -7.07 14.02 -27.75
CA SER A 73 -6.10 13.10 -27.17
C SER A 73 -6.08 13.16 -25.63
N LEU A 74 -6.20 14.37 -25.08
CA LEU A 74 -6.30 14.60 -23.64
C LEU A 74 -7.56 14.01 -23.04
N HIS A 75 -8.72 14.15 -23.71
CA HIS A 75 -9.96 13.52 -23.28
C HIS A 75 -9.88 11.99 -23.24
N ALA A 76 -9.19 11.38 -24.22
CA ALA A 76 -8.95 9.93 -24.20
C ALA A 76 -8.07 9.52 -23.01
N TYR A 77 -7.06 10.32 -22.66
CA TYR A 77 -6.20 10.12 -21.50
C TYR A 77 -6.97 10.27 -20.19
N ASP A 78 -7.73 11.36 -20.03
CA ASP A 78 -8.56 11.61 -18.86
C ASP A 78 -9.55 10.47 -18.59
N ALA A 79 -10.04 9.83 -19.66
CA ALA A 79 -10.90 8.66 -19.58
C ALA A 79 -10.14 7.37 -19.15
N MET A 80 -8.86 7.26 -19.50
CA MET A 80 -8.04 6.07 -19.20
C MET A 80 -7.38 6.15 -17.83
N GLN A 81 -6.92 7.32 -17.40
CA GLN A 81 -6.20 7.51 -16.15
C GLN A 81 -6.94 6.94 -14.93
N PRO A 82 -8.25 7.20 -14.71
CA PRO A 82 -8.97 6.64 -13.58
C PRO A 82 -9.01 5.11 -13.60
N ARG A 83 -9.13 4.50 -14.78
CA ARG A 83 -9.17 3.04 -14.94
C ARG A 83 -7.84 2.40 -14.59
N ILE A 84 -6.74 2.97 -15.06
CA ILE A 84 -5.39 2.51 -14.75
C ILE A 84 -5.11 2.71 -13.26
N THR A 85 -5.44 3.88 -12.71
CA THR A 85 -5.32 4.17 -11.28
C THR A 85 -6.06 3.12 -10.46
N GLN A 86 -7.33 2.84 -10.77
CA GLN A 86 -8.14 1.87 -10.05
C GLN A 86 -7.55 0.44 -10.16
N PHE A 87 -7.05 0.07 -11.32
CA PHE A 87 -6.37 -1.21 -11.52
C PHE A 87 -5.14 -1.36 -10.63
N VAL A 88 -4.25 -0.35 -10.62
CA VAL A 88 -3.02 -0.33 -9.80
C VAL A 88 -3.37 -0.39 -8.31
N LEU A 89 -4.30 0.48 -7.86
CA LEU A 89 -4.74 0.54 -6.47
C LEU A 89 -5.34 -0.78 -6.00
N ASN A 90 -6.23 -1.38 -6.78
CA ASN A 90 -6.87 -2.64 -6.43
C ASN A 90 -5.85 -3.78 -6.32
N LYS A 91 -4.94 -3.87 -7.27
CA LYS A 91 -3.95 -4.95 -7.30
C LYS A 91 -2.98 -4.84 -6.12
N LEU A 92 -2.41 -3.66 -5.89
CA LEU A 92 -1.47 -3.43 -4.79
C LEU A 92 -2.14 -3.53 -3.42
N SER A 93 -3.33 -2.92 -3.23
CA SER A 93 -4.07 -3.03 -1.96
C SER A 93 -4.44 -4.47 -1.61
N LYS A 94 -4.76 -5.29 -2.61
CA LYS A 94 -5.01 -6.71 -2.39
C LYS A 94 -3.75 -7.42 -1.91
N LYS A 95 -2.63 -7.21 -2.60
CA LYS A 95 -1.35 -7.86 -2.29
C LYS A 95 -0.79 -7.43 -0.92
N CYS A 96 -0.83 -6.14 -0.59
CA CYS A 96 -0.41 -5.65 0.73
C CYS A 96 -1.28 -6.18 1.87
N ALA A 97 -2.54 -6.49 1.61
CA ALA A 97 -3.45 -7.04 2.60
C ALA A 97 -3.39 -8.58 2.74
N GLU A 98 -2.82 -9.30 1.79
CA GLU A 98 -2.72 -10.78 1.84
C GLU A 98 -2.02 -11.29 3.10
N PRO A 99 -0.90 -10.71 3.58
CA PRO A 99 -0.23 -11.16 4.80
C PRO A 99 -1.10 -11.04 6.06
N LEU A 100 -2.08 -10.11 6.08
CA LEU A 100 -2.95 -9.87 7.23
C LEU A 100 -3.85 -11.06 7.58
N ARG A 101 -4.04 -12.02 6.67
CA ARG A 101 -4.74 -13.27 6.98
C ARG A 101 -4.01 -14.07 8.07
N HIS A 102 -2.69 -13.94 8.14
CA HIS A 102 -1.86 -14.61 9.15
C HIS A 102 -2.07 -14.03 10.56
N VAL A 103 -2.47 -12.77 10.69
CA VAL A 103 -2.78 -12.14 11.99
C VAL A 103 -3.83 -12.94 12.75
N ARG A 104 -4.89 -13.39 12.07
CA ARG A 104 -5.96 -14.20 12.68
C ARG A 104 -5.51 -15.61 13.03
N ALA A 105 -4.64 -16.20 12.21
CA ALA A 105 -4.11 -17.54 12.47
C ALA A 105 -3.06 -17.54 13.60
N SER A 106 -2.26 -16.50 13.69
CA SER A 106 -1.12 -16.40 14.62
C SER A 106 -1.53 -16.17 16.07
N HIS A 107 -2.74 -15.62 16.35
CA HIS A 107 -3.14 -15.35 17.72
C HIS A 107 -3.15 -16.61 18.62
N ALA A 108 -3.44 -17.79 18.07
CA ALA A 108 -3.35 -19.06 18.78
C ALA A 108 -1.89 -19.42 19.11
N GLN A 109 -0.96 -19.09 18.23
CA GLN A 109 0.48 -19.30 18.42
C GLN A 109 1.06 -18.35 19.47
N TYR A 110 0.59 -17.09 19.51
CA TYR A 110 1.04 -16.10 20.50
C TYR A 110 0.66 -16.50 21.93
N ARG A 111 -0.43 -17.25 22.11
CA ARG A 111 -0.84 -17.78 23.44
C ARG A 111 0.04 -18.91 23.95
N THR A 112 0.74 -19.61 23.06
CA THR A 112 1.57 -20.77 23.39
C THR A 112 3.06 -20.48 23.36
N ARG A 113 3.47 -19.37 22.74
CA ARG A 113 4.86 -18.92 22.70
C ARG A 113 5.07 -17.79 23.69
N LEU A 114 6.25 -17.75 24.30
CA LEU A 114 6.69 -16.57 25.03
C LEU A 114 6.74 -15.39 24.06
N PRO A 115 6.33 -14.16 24.49
CA PRO A 115 6.46 -12.97 23.68
C PRO A 115 7.92 -12.86 23.20
N THR A 116 8.10 -12.62 21.91
CA THR A 116 9.42 -12.36 21.35
C THR A 116 9.52 -10.85 21.14
N ASP A 117 10.71 -10.29 21.41
CA ASP A 117 11.00 -8.89 21.09
C ASP A 117 11.06 -8.64 19.56
N ALA A 118 10.90 -9.69 18.76
CA ALA A 118 10.93 -9.61 17.31
C ALA A 118 9.51 -9.52 16.71
N PRO A 119 9.31 -8.70 15.67
CA PRO A 119 8.02 -8.63 14.98
C PRO A 119 7.72 -9.94 14.25
N SER A 120 6.44 -10.17 14.02
CA SER A 120 5.97 -11.32 13.26
C SER A 120 6.40 -11.23 11.79
N ALA A 121 6.73 -12.37 11.20
CA ALA A 121 7.22 -12.43 9.81
C ALA A 121 6.28 -11.82 8.75
N PHE A 122 4.97 -11.79 9.01
CA PHE A 122 4.01 -11.17 8.10
C PHE A 122 4.17 -9.65 8.00
N VAL A 123 4.72 -8.98 9.02
CA VAL A 123 4.88 -7.51 9.05
C VAL A 123 5.78 -7.02 7.91
N GLU A 124 6.90 -7.70 7.69
CA GLU A 124 7.81 -7.39 6.58
C GLU A 124 7.16 -7.64 5.20
N GLN A 125 6.23 -8.59 5.14
CA GLN A 125 5.57 -8.97 3.89
C GLN A 125 4.54 -7.93 3.43
N ILE A 126 3.98 -7.10 4.35
CA ILE A 126 2.94 -6.11 4.03
C ILE A 126 3.42 -5.10 2.97
N LEU A 127 4.64 -4.58 3.11
CA LEU A 127 5.17 -3.57 2.20
C LEU A 127 5.93 -4.15 0.99
N ARG A 128 6.14 -5.45 0.95
CA ARG A 128 6.92 -6.12 -0.09
C ARG A 128 6.42 -5.84 -1.52
N PRO A 129 5.09 -5.84 -1.81
CA PRO A 129 4.60 -5.48 -3.14
C PRO A 129 4.96 -4.05 -3.55
N LEU A 130 4.94 -3.10 -2.60
CA LEU A 130 5.33 -1.72 -2.85
C LEU A 130 6.82 -1.60 -3.14
N HIS A 131 7.66 -2.33 -2.40
CA HIS A 131 9.10 -2.41 -2.66
C HIS A 131 9.41 -3.00 -4.03
N GLN A 132 8.66 -4.03 -4.48
CA GLN A 132 8.85 -4.64 -5.79
C GLN A 132 8.53 -3.66 -6.92
N VAL A 133 7.40 -2.94 -6.83
CA VAL A 133 7.01 -1.95 -7.85
C VAL A 133 7.96 -0.76 -7.90
N TRP A 134 8.55 -0.38 -6.75
CA TRP A 134 9.52 0.72 -6.65
C TRP A 134 10.94 0.32 -7.03
N GLY A 135 11.23 -0.96 -7.20
CA GLY A 135 12.51 -1.64 -7.11
C GLY A 135 13.67 -1.10 -7.94
N SER A 136 13.49 -0.69 -9.20
CA SER A 136 14.55 -0.15 -10.06
C SER A 136 14.43 1.36 -10.24
N ASP A 137 15.56 2.01 -10.56
CA ASP A 137 15.57 3.46 -10.86
C ASP A 137 14.79 3.78 -12.14
N GLU A 138 14.64 2.80 -13.03
CA GLU A 138 13.88 2.90 -14.27
C GLU A 138 12.39 2.53 -14.10
N ALA A 139 11.95 2.17 -12.89
CA ALA A 139 10.57 1.77 -12.65
C ALA A 139 9.59 2.89 -13.08
N PRO A 140 8.54 2.58 -13.85
CA PRO A 140 7.60 3.60 -14.36
C PRO A 140 6.98 4.45 -13.25
N ILE A 141 6.76 3.89 -12.06
CA ILE A 141 6.20 4.61 -10.92
C ILE A 141 7.03 5.84 -10.51
N ARG A 142 8.36 5.80 -10.69
CA ARG A 142 9.26 6.91 -10.35
C ARG A 142 9.20 8.07 -11.36
N GLN A 143 8.67 7.80 -12.55
CA GLN A 143 8.48 8.80 -13.60
C GLN A 143 7.11 9.47 -13.53
N LEU A 144 6.21 8.96 -12.68
CA LEU A 144 4.91 9.58 -12.42
C LEU A 144 5.04 10.78 -11.48
N PRO A 145 4.08 11.74 -11.52
CA PRO A 145 4.07 12.86 -10.58
C PRO A 145 4.09 12.40 -9.14
N THR A 146 4.91 13.04 -8.32
CA THR A 146 5.05 12.72 -6.89
C THR A 146 3.70 12.78 -6.16
N GLU A 147 2.85 13.75 -6.49
CA GLU A 147 1.52 13.91 -5.90
C GLU A 147 0.61 12.73 -6.20
N LEU A 148 0.65 12.24 -7.44
CA LEU A 148 -0.14 11.07 -7.85
C LEU A 148 0.33 9.82 -7.12
N VAL A 149 1.63 9.58 -7.11
CA VAL A 149 2.24 8.43 -6.43
C VAL A 149 1.98 8.49 -4.94
N THR A 150 2.16 9.65 -4.31
CA THR A 150 1.86 9.87 -2.88
C THR A 150 0.40 9.57 -2.56
N SER A 151 -0.52 10.04 -3.40
CA SER A 151 -1.96 9.75 -3.25
C SER A 151 -2.23 8.25 -3.34
N TRP A 152 -1.62 7.55 -4.29
CA TRP A 152 -1.76 6.10 -4.42
C TRP A 152 -1.24 5.36 -3.20
N MET A 153 -0.04 5.71 -2.74
CA MET A 153 0.58 5.06 -1.58
C MET A 153 -0.21 5.27 -0.30
N ASN A 154 -0.66 6.50 -0.04
CA ASN A 154 -1.52 6.78 1.10
C ASN A 154 -2.83 5.98 1.03
N HIS A 155 -3.47 5.88 -0.14
CA HIS A 155 -4.70 5.09 -0.30
C HIS A 155 -4.47 3.59 -0.02
N ILE A 156 -3.38 3.01 -0.54
CA ILE A 156 -3.03 1.59 -0.33
C ILE A 156 -2.73 1.33 1.16
N LEU A 157 -1.94 2.21 1.78
CA LEU A 157 -1.60 2.10 3.19
C LEU A 157 -2.84 2.24 4.08
N ASP A 158 -3.68 3.23 3.86
CA ASP A 158 -4.92 3.43 4.62
C ASP A 158 -5.84 2.22 4.54
N GLY A 159 -6.05 1.67 3.34
CA GLY A 159 -6.83 0.47 3.14
C GLY A 159 -6.24 -0.76 3.83
N THR A 160 -4.92 -0.88 3.84
CA THR A 160 -4.20 -1.98 4.50
C THR A 160 -4.28 -1.84 6.03
N LEU A 161 -4.05 -0.64 6.56
CA LEU A 161 -4.14 -0.34 8.00
C LEU A 161 -5.56 -0.51 8.54
N ALA A 162 -6.59 -0.13 7.76
CA ALA A 162 -7.98 -0.36 8.13
C ALA A 162 -8.31 -1.86 8.27
N ARG A 163 -7.81 -2.69 7.35
CA ARG A 163 -7.97 -4.15 7.43
C ARG A 163 -7.19 -4.74 8.60
N TYR A 164 -5.99 -4.24 8.88
CA TYR A 164 -5.22 -4.67 10.04
C TYR A 164 -5.92 -4.30 11.34
N SER A 165 -6.40 -3.06 11.50
CA SER A 165 -7.19 -2.62 12.65
C SER A 165 -8.41 -3.53 12.88
N SER A 166 -9.16 -3.85 11.82
CA SER A 166 -10.29 -4.78 11.91
C SER A 166 -9.89 -6.20 12.35
N ALA A 167 -8.72 -6.67 11.93
CA ALA A 167 -8.21 -7.97 12.36
C ALA A 167 -7.83 -7.96 13.86
N VAL A 168 -7.15 -6.90 14.31
CA VAL A 168 -6.78 -6.70 15.73
C VAL A 168 -8.03 -6.59 16.60
N ASP A 169 -9.02 -5.78 16.20
CA ASP A 169 -10.30 -5.67 16.92
C ASP A 169 -11.02 -7.01 17.06
N THR A 170 -10.97 -7.84 16.03
CA THR A 170 -11.57 -9.18 16.07
C THR A 170 -10.87 -10.07 17.11
N ILE A 171 -9.53 -10.03 17.16
CA ILE A 171 -8.73 -10.78 18.12
C ILE A 171 -9.05 -10.31 19.53
N THR A 172 -9.05 -9.01 19.77
CA THR A 172 -9.33 -8.40 21.07
C THR A 172 -10.71 -8.81 21.61
N ARG A 173 -11.76 -8.71 20.77
CA ARG A 173 -13.11 -9.15 21.15
C ARG A 173 -13.18 -10.64 21.47
N ASN A 174 -12.48 -11.47 20.70
CA ASN A 174 -12.43 -12.91 20.97
C ASN A 174 -11.75 -13.21 22.31
N LEU A 175 -10.64 -12.53 22.63
CA LEU A 175 -9.96 -12.67 23.93
C LEU A 175 -10.87 -12.23 25.08
N GLU A 176 -11.55 -11.11 24.96
CA GLU A 176 -12.51 -10.63 25.97
C GLU A 176 -13.66 -11.62 26.17
N SER A 177 -14.20 -12.16 25.09
CA SER A 177 -15.27 -13.17 25.16
C SER A 177 -14.82 -14.44 25.87
N LEU A 178 -13.61 -14.92 25.59
CA LEU A 178 -13.01 -16.06 26.26
C LEU A 178 -12.76 -15.79 27.74
N ARG A 179 -12.32 -14.58 28.11
CA ARG A 179 -12.17 -14.16 29.51
C ARG A 179 -13.51 -14.20 30.27
N ARG A 180 -14.59 -13.72 29.66
CA ARG A 180 -15.94 -13.75 30.25
C ARG A 180 -16.43 -15.18 30.49
N LEU A 181 -16.26 -16.06 29.53
CA LEU A 181 -16.62 -17.46 29.61
C LEU A 181 -15.85 -18.19 30.73
N LYS A 182 -14.54 -17.96 30.81
CA LYS A 182 -13.70 -18.58 31.86
C LYS A 182 -14.03 -18.11 33.29
N ARG A 183 -14.38 -16.83 33.47
CA ARG A 183 -14.81 -16.31 34.77
C ARG A 183 -16.11 -16.94 35.28
N GLY A 184 -16.96 -17.40 34.37
CA GLY A 184 -18.24 -18.06 34.68
C GLY A 184 -18.11 -19.54 35.05
N THR A 185 -17.02 -20.22 34.66
CA THR A 185 -16.96 -21.70 34.74
C THR A 185 -15.88 -22.27 35.67
N LEU A 186 -14.78 -21.58 35.95
CA LEU A 186 -13.66 -22.16 36.72
C LEU A 186 -12.85 -21.11 37.49
N GLY A 187 -12.98 -21.09 38.81
CA GLY A 187 -12.28 -20.16 39.71
C GLY A 187 -10.78 -20.40 39.93
N LEU A 188 -10.11 -21.31 39.23
CA LEU A 188 -8.74 -21.75 39.55
C LEU A 188 -7.68 -21.62 38.47
N ALA A 189 -7.99 -21.14 37.25
CA ALA A 189 -7.01 -20.99 36.15
C ALA A 189 -6.91 -19.56 35.62
N ALA A 190 -7.16 -18.55 36.43
CA ALA A 190 -7.26 -17.16 35.97
C ALA A 190 -5.89 -16.56 35.62
N ASP A 191 -4.82 -16.91 36.35
CA ASP A 191 -3.49 -16.28 36.15
C ASP A 191 -2.79 -16.70 34.84
N ASP A 192 -2.79 -18.01 34.52
CA ASP A 192 -2.15 -18.49 33.29
C ASP A 192 -2.85 -17.96 32.03
N ALA A 193 -4.18 -17.84 32.09
CA ALA A 193 -4.95 -17.29 31.00
C ALA A 193 -4.72 -15.78 30.80
N ALA A 194 -4.55 -15.04 31.88
CA ALA A 194 -4.25 -13.60 31.82
C ALA A 194 -2.86 -13.36 31.21
N THR A 195 -1.87 -14.17 31.62
CA THR A 195 -0.51 -14.09 31.06
C THR A 195 -0.46 -14.41 29.57
N ALA A 196 -1.19 -15.45 29.15
CA ALA A 196 -1.27 -15.81 27.72
C ALA A 196 -1.94 -14.73 26.87
N ASP A 197 -3.00 -14.10 27.39
CA ASP A 197 -3.67 -12.99 26.71
C ASP A 197 -2.76 -11.75 26.65
N GLN A 198 -1.99 -11.47 27.70
CA GLN A 198 -1.02 -10.37 27.72
C GLN A 198 0.09 -10.59 26.68
N ALA A 199 0.55 -11.82 26.48
CA ALA A 199 1.52 -12.15 25.44
C ALA A 199 1.01 -11.83 24.04
N VAL A 200 -0.28 -12.08 23.74
CA VAL A 200 -0.91 -11.72 22.46
C VAL A 200 -0.89 -10.20 22.26
N TYR A 201 -1.25 -9.44 23.27
CA TYR A 201 -1.27 -7.98 23.15
C TYR A 201 0.13 -7.40 22.96
N LEU A 202 1.12 -7.87 23.72
CA LEU A 202 2.52 -7.42 23.57
C LEU A 202 3.02 -7.70 22.16
N GLN A 203 2.74 -8.88 21.61
CA GLN A 203 3.16 -9.19 20.24
C GLN A 203 2.46 -8.30 19.19
N LEU A 204 1.15 -8.06 19.35
CA LEU A 204 0.43 -7.14 18.46
C LEU A 204 1.00 -5.71 18.53
N ALA A 205 1.36 -5.23 19.72
CA ALA A 205 1.99 -3.92 19.88
C ALA A 205 3.34 -3.86 19.17
N THR A 206 4.19 -4.89 19.34
CA THR A 206 5.49 -5.02 18.67
C THR A 206 5.31 -5.03 17.15
N ASP A 207 4.35 -5.79 16.63
CA ASP A 207 4.06 -5.88 15.21
C ASP A 207 3.59 -4.54 14.62
N ILE A 208 2.76 -3.79 15.34
CA ILE A 208 2.25 -2.48 14.91
C ILE A 208 3.37 -1.43 14.91
N GLU A 209 4.22 -1.41 15.93
CA GLU A 209 5.37 -0.51 15.99
C GLU A 209 6.39 -0.81 14.90
N ALA A 210 6.67 -2.08 14.65
CA ALA A 210 7.56 -2.49 13.56
C ALA A 210 7.00 -2.09 12.19
N LEU A 211 5.69 -2.25 11.95
CA LEU A 211 5.06 -1.80 10.71
C LEU A 211 5.19 -0.29 10.53
N ALA A 212 5.00 0.49 11.60
CA ALA A 212 5.20 1.94 11.56
C ALA A 212 6.63 2.29 11.13
N ALA A 213 7.62 1.70 11.81
CA ALA A 213 9.04 1.92 11.49
C ALA A 213 9.38 1.55 10.04
N HIS A 214 8.80 0.45 9.52
CA HIS A 214 8.99 0.06 8.12
C HIS A 214 8.37 1.06 7.14
N ILE A 215 7.19 1.60 7.43
CA ILE A 215 6.54 2.62 6.58
C ILE A 215 7.37 3.92 6.60
N GLU A 216 7.82 4.37 7.78
CA GLU A 216 8.65 5.56 7.93
C GLU A 216 9.99 5.40 7.19
N ALA A 217 10.68 4.29 7.39
CA ALA A 217 11.93 3.99 6.69
C ALA A 217 11.75 3.93 5.16
N TRP A 218 10.61 3.42 4.71
CA TRP A 218 10.30 3.38 3.28
C TRP A 218 9.98 4.78 2.74
N ALA A 219 9.24 5.61 3.47
CA ALA A 219 8.96 7.00 3.14
C ALA A 219 10.26 7.80 2.99
N ASP A 220 11.17 7.67 3.95
CA ASP A 220 12.49 8.32 3.91
C ASP A 220 13.30 7.87 2.69
N LYS A 221 13.34 6.57 2.43
CA LYS A 221 14.06 6.00 1.28
C LYS A 221 13.52 6.47 -0.07
N THR A 222 12.21 6.64 -0.18
CA THR A 222 11.54 7.01 -1.43
C THR A 222 11.39 8.52 -1.61
N GLY A 223 11.53 9.29 -0.54
CA GLY A 223 11.28 10.73 -0.53
C GLY A 223 9.81 11.09 -0.66
N LEU A 224 8.90 10.13 -0.48
CA LEU A 224 7.46 10.38 -0.55
C LEU A 224 6.94 10.94 0.78
N PRO A 225 6.13 12.02 0.76
CA PRO A 225 5.54 12.59 1.96
C PRO A 225 4.36 11.73 2.45
N LEU A 226 4.65 10.51 2.94
CA LEU A 226 3.63 9.61 3.46
C LEU A 226 3.21 10.06 4.87
N THR A 227 1.90 10.01 5.15
CA THR A 227 1.36 10.43 6.43
C THR A 227 0.67 9.28 7.15
N LEU A 228 1.21 8.89 8.31
CA LEU A 228 0.56 7.94 9.24
C LEU A 228 -0.46 8.67 10.13
N SER A 229 -1.31 9.50 9.53
CA SER A 229 -2.31 10.32 10.27
C SER A 229 -3.74 9.84 10.09
N SER A 230 -3.95 8.75 9.36
CA SER A 230 -5.29 8.24 9.04
C SER A 230 -6.05 7.79 10.30
N PRO A 231 -7.40 7.83 10.28
CA PRO A 231 -8.22 7.29 11.35
C PRO A 231 -7.93 5.81 11.63
N ALA A 232 -7.64 5.03 10.58
CA ALA A 232 -7.29 3.62 10.70
C ALA A 232 -5.98 3.42 11.47
N TRP A 233 -4.97 4.25 11.22
CA TRP A 233 -3.72 4.23 11.96
C TRP A 233 -3.91 4.58 13.45
N LYS A 234 -4.69 5.64 13.73
CA LYS A 234 -5.00 6.03 15.11
C LYS A 234 -5.72 4.92 15.86
N ALA A 235 -6.73 4.30 15.24
CA ALA A 235 -7.45 3.18 15.81
C ALA A 235 -6.53 1.97 16.09
N LEU A 236 -5.62 1.67 15.18
CA LEU A 236 -4.65 0.59 15.31
C LEU A 236 -3.70 0.83 16.51
N ARG A 237 -3.16 2.06 16.64
CA ARG A 237 -2.32 2.44 17.79
C ARG A 237 -3.07 2.46 19.11
N GLU A 238 -4.32 2.87 19.10
CA GLU A 238 -5.16 2.81 20.31
C GLU A 238 -5.42 1.36 20.74
N ALA A 239 -5.69 0.47 19.79
CA ALA A 239 -5.85 -0.95 20.09
C ALA A 239 -4.59 -1.55 20.72
N ALA A 240 -3.39 -1.17 20.24
CA ALA A 240 -2.12 -1.59 20.82
C ALA A 240 -1.86 -1.03 22.23
N ARG A 241 -2.44 0.14 22.57
CA ARG A 241 -2.25 0.78 23.91
C ARG A 241 -3.24 0.33 24.97
N ARG A 242 -4.32 -0.37 24.60
CA ARG A 242 -5.32 -0.91 25.56
C ARG A 242 -4.82 -2.13 26.32
N THR A 243 -3.54 -2.43 26.21
CA THR A 243 -2.81 -3.48 26.90
C THR A 243 -2.17 -2.97 28.18
#